data_474bebc044d7dfc333dbb11f399cef23
#
_entry.id   474bebc044d7dfc333dbb11f399cef23
#
_cell.length_a   1.000
_cell.length_b   1.000
_cell.length_c   1.000
_cell.angle_alpha   90.00
_cell.angle_beta   90.00
_cell.angle_gamma   90.00
#
_symmetry.space_group_name_H-M   'P 1'
#
loop_
_entity.id
_entity.type
_entity.pdbx_description
1 polymer ?
#
loop_
_entity_poly.entity_id
_entity_poly.type
_entity_poly.pdbx_seq_one_letter_code
_entity_poly.pdbx_strand_id
1 'polypeptide(L)'
;MRDISDRFKNEQNNDNRNYLKYADITLTDGTVINLTNADFWSNGMKFEDSVSDDNTFNIGSANINTLNLSINNFDGKYTDYDFTDATVICYVGIELEPEDTSALLDTTGDKILDTTGNEIIVHKNALIEKIRICTMTVIDTPYQNTTIIELECEDNMRKFDRDYSASKLKYPATRKQIIQDACKVCGVTLDTLNFYQDSYQIPARPDDEALTFRQVIAWTCQIGCQYARCDKYGRLTIKWYDTEITDANRAVINSTNGFTPNLDDVVITGVQVTEYLESTSTDEEASSYLYGEEGYVLKISANKLIPQGTGEVVASIIGEKCVGMSFRPFETECLTDIVLEAGDAVLITDRKGNKYKSYLTNVVLQPGTFEQISCNAESAARNSSKTYSLVTQAAVDARKSVWKERTTREQALQEFKDRLDNSTGVYTTVQTQQDGSQIFYLHDKPTLAESKAVWKMTAEAWGVSTDGGQTWNGGMTVDGDTIVRILNAVGVNADWINAGAITVTDTDGSIIFSVDMDTKSVYLDGSVQIGGGKSLNQTFANYLQESKDYSDGKLSDYAETVTGSL
;
A
#
# COMPACT_ATOMS: atom_id res chain seq x y z
N MET A 1 11.24 -10.85 12.12
CA MET A 1 12.50 -10.09 12.34
C MET A 1 13.62 -10.75 11.55
N ARG A 2 14.45 -9.95 10.87
CA ARG A 2 15.63 -10.44 10.13
C ARG A 2 16.75 -10.83 11.10
N ASP A 3 17.46 -11.92 10.78
CA ASP A 3 18.62 -12.33 11.55
C ASP A 3 19.81 -11.41 11.24
N ILE A 4 20.41 -10.85 12.28
CA ILE A 4 21.60 -10.00 12.24
C ILE A 4 22.58 -10.43 13.31
N SER A 5 23.87 -10.13 13.14
CA SER A 5 24.88 -10.38 14.17
C SER A 5 24.71 -9.43 15.36
N ASP A 6 25.23 -9.84 16.53
CA ASP A 6 25.25 -8.97 17.71
C ASP A 6 26.06 -7.69 17.45
N ARG A 7 27.11 -7.76 16.63
CA ARG A 7 27.91 -6.59 16.22
C ARG A 7 27.09 -5.62 15.39
N PHE A 8 26.35 -6.14 14.40
CA PHE A 8 25.46 -5.33 13.59
C PHE A 8 24.40 -4.65 14.46
N LYS A 9 23.79 -5.39 15.39
CA LYS A 9 22.80 -4.87 16.33
C LYS A 9 23.37 -3.75 17.21
N ASN A 10 24.61 -3.90 17.68
CA ASN A 10 25.26 -2.87 18.49
C ASN A 10 25.53 -1.61 17.66
N GLU A 11 26.06 -1.77 16.45
CA GLU A 11 26.35 -0.66 15.56
C GLU A 11 25.07 0.07 15.09
N GLN A 12 24.03 -0.66 14.80
CA GLN A 12 22.71 -0.10 14.47
C GLN A 12 22.13 0.79 15.58
N ASN A 13 22.50 0.55 16.85
CA ASN A 13 22.03 1.33 17.99
C ASN A 13 22.90 2.57 18.27
N ASN A 14 24.02 2.74 17.57
CA ASN A 14 24.90 3.90 17.73
C ASN A 14 24.28 5.15 17.08
N ASP A 15 24.55 6.33 17.66
CA ASP A 15 24.08 7.61 17.15
C ASP A 15 24.63 7.96 15.74
N ASN A 16 25.82 7.46 15.42
CA ASN A 16 26.53 7.72 14.16
C ASN A 16 26.40 6.59 13.14
N ARG A 17 25.35 5.78 13.22
CA ARG A 17 25.13 4.68 12.27
C ARG A 17 25.04 5.17 10.83
N ASN A 18 25.75 4.49 9.95
CA ASN A 18 25.76 4.76 8.52
C ASN A 18 25.35 3.51 7.75
N TYR A 19 24.16 3.56 7.14
CA TYR A 19 23.65 2.48 6.30
C TYR A 19 24.14 2.63 4.87
N LEU A 20 24.67 1.55 4.33
CA LEU A 20 25.17 1.46 2.96
C LEU A 20 24.22 0.60 2.12
N LYS A 21 23.86 1.07 0.95
CA LYS A 21 22.96 0.40 0.00
C LYS A 21 23.74 -0.40 -1.01
N TYR A 22 23.29 -1.61 -1.33
CA TYR A 22 23.84 -2.48 -2.35
C TYR A 22 22.73 -3.18 -3.11
N ALA A 23 22.93 -3.43 -4.41
CA ALA A 23 22.07 -4.30 -5.18
C ALA A 23 22.88 -5.07 -6.22
N ASP A 24 22.51 -6.35 -6.39
CA ASP A 24 22.96 -7.19 -7.48
C ASP A 24 21.82 -7.33 -8.47
N ILE A 25 21.98 -6.81 -9.68
CA ILE A 25 20.99 -6.87 -10.75
C ILE A 25 21.46 -7.86 -11.79
N THR A 26 20.67 -8.89 -12.02
CA THR A 26 20.95 -9.89 -13.08
C THR A 26 19.97 -9.66 -14.22
N LEU A 27 20.48 -9.23 -15.36
CA LEU A 27 19.71 -9.01 -16.58
C LEU A 27 19.26 -10.35 -17.19
N THR A 28 18.30 -10.30 -18.11
CA THR A 28 17.76 -11.49 -18.79
C THR A 28 18.78 -12.21 -19.65
N ASP A 29 19.82 -11.52 -20.13
CA ASP A 29 20.96 -12.11 -20.88
C ASP A 29 22.03 -12.76 -19.97
N GLY A 30 21.85 -12.68 -18.63
CA GLY A 30 22.78 -13.21 -17.64
C GLY A 30 23.86 -12.21 -17.20
N THR A 31 23.88 -11.00 -17.72
CA THR A 31 24.80 -9.94 -17.27
C THR A 31 24.48 -9.56 -15.82
N VAL A 32 25.50 -9.46 -14.97
CA VAL A 32 25.36 -9.08 -13.56
C VAL A 32 25.94 -7.68 -13.35
N ILE A 33 25.13 -6.79 -12.82
CA ILE A 33 25.48 -5.42 -12.45
C ILE A 33 25.48 -5.33 -10.92
N ASN A 34 26.63 -5.07 -10.32
CA ASN A 34 26.76 -4.90 -8.87
C ASN A 34 26.76 -3.41 -8.56
N LEU A 35 25.72 -2.96 -7.86
CA LEU A 35 25.59 -1.59 -7.38
C LEU A 35 26.10 -1.46 -5.95
N THR A 36 26.85 -0.40 -5.71
CA THR A 36 27.36 0.01 -4.40
C THR A 36 26.65 1.27 -3.93
N ASN A 37 26.87 1.68 -2.70
CA ASN A 37 26.24 2.88 -2.14
C ASN A 37 26.45 4.15 -3.00
N ALA A 38 27.57 4.25 -3.72
CA ALA A 38 27.87 5.38 -4.60
C ALA A 38 27.00 5.41 -5.88
N ASP A 39 26.44 4.28 -6.27
CA ASP A 39 25.63 4.14 -7.46
C ASP A 39 24.15 4.53 -7.21
N PHE A 40 23.75 4.78 -5.97
CA PHE A 40 22.39 5.19 -5.63
C PHE A 40 22.29 6.69 -5.36
N TRP A 41 21.15 7.27 -5.72
CA TRP A 41 20.75 8.56 -5.20
C TRP A 41 20.59 8.52 -3.67
N SER A 42 20.59 9.67 -3.00
CA SER A 42 20.53 9.77 -1.54
C SER A 42 19.45 8.88 -0.93
N ASN A 43 18.21 8.93 -1.46
CA ASN A 43 17.08 8.11 -1.02
C ASN A 43 16.70 7.05 -2.07
N GLY A 44 17.68 6.60 -2.86
CA GLY A 44 17.46 5.78 -4.04
C GLY A 44 17.15 4.30 -3.79
N MET A 45 16.73 3.92 -2.58
CA MET A 45 16.24 2.57 -2.26
C MET A 45 15.06 2.69 -1.31
N LYS A 46 13.87 2.32 -1.77
CA LYS A 46 12.65 2.27 -0.97
C LYS A 46 12.01 0.90 -1.14
N PHE A 47 11.93 0.14 -0.06
CA PHE A 47 11.29 -1.18 -0.02
C PHE A 47 10.04 -1.12 0.84
N GLU A 48 8.91 -1.54 0.28
CA GLU A 48 7.64 -1.63 0.97
C GLU A 48 7.28 -3.09 1.20
N ASP A 49 7.21 -3.48 2.47
CA ASP A 49 6.93 -4.82 2.96
C ASP A 49 5.58 -4.81 3.68
N SER A 50 4.58 -5.52 3.16
CA SER A 50 3.24 -5.56 3.70
C SER A 50 2.71 -6.98 3.79
N VAL A 51 1.95 -7.27 4.86
CA VAL A 51 1.26 -8.55 5.08
C VAL A 51 -0.26 -8.39 5.13
N SER A 52 -0.76 -7.21 4.82
CA SER A 52 -2.21 -6.95 4.79
C SER A 52 -2.56 -5.95 3.70
N ASP A 53 -3.76 -6.09 3.15
CA ASP A 53 -4.30 -5.12 2.22
C ASP A 53 -4.58 -3.78 2.95
N ASP A 54 -4.28 -2.65 2.30
CA ASP A 54 -4.50 -1.29 2.83
C ASP A 54 -3.88 -1.04 4.24
N ASN A 55 -2.80 -1.75 4.59
CA ASN A 55 -2.13 -1.69 5.90
C ASN A 55 -3.06 -1.97 7.11
N THR A 56 -4.26 -2.48 6.86
CA THR A 56 -5.26 -2.78 7.87
C THR A 56 -5.12 -4.24 8.31
N PHE A 57 -5.11 -4.47 9.63
CA PHE A 57 -5.06 -5.83 10.17
C PHE A 57 -6.21 -6.67 9.62
N ASN A 58 -5.90 -7.72 8.89
CA ASN A 58 -6.85 -8.65 8.30
C ASN A 58 -6.29 -10.09 8.25
N ILE A 59 -7.09 -11.02 7.75
CA ILE A 59 -6.77 -12.45 7.62
C ILE A 59 -6.80 -12.84 6.15
N GLY A 60 -5.79 -13.57 5.70
CA GLY A 60 -5.80 -14.19 4.37
C GLY A 60 -5.27 -13.31 3.26
N SER A 61 -4.32 -12.42 3.53
CA SER A 61 -3.68 -11.61 2.51
C SER A 61 -2.58 -12.37 1.75
N ALA A 62 -2.35 -11.93 0.52
CA ALA A 62 -1.25 -12.36 -0.35
C ALA A 62 -0.76 -11.15 -1.15
N ASN A 63 -0.05 -10.24 -0.46
CA ASN A 63 0.36 -8.95 -1.02
C ASN A 63 1.62 -9.08 -1.87
N ILE A 64 1.69 -8.28 -2.92
CA ILE A 64 2.90 -8.04 -3.69
C ILE A 64 3.67 -6.94 -2.98
N ASN A 65 4.91 -7.22 -2.58
CA ASN A 65 5.80 -6.20 -2.04
C ASN A 65 6.51 -5.48 -3.17
N THR A 66 6.83 -4.21 -2.97
CA THR A 66 7.41 -3.34 -3.99
C THR A 66 8.78 -2.80 -3.57
N LEU A 67 9.63 -2.57 -4.56
CA LEU A 67 10.92 -1.95 -4.38
C LEU A 67 11.14 -0.91 -5.47
N ASN A 68 11.43 0.32 -5.08
CA ASN A 68 11.82 1.38 -5.99
C ASN A 68 13.32 1.68 -5.82
N LEU A 69 14.04 1.67 -6.94
CA LEU A 69 15.45 2.03 -6.99
C LEU A 69 15.66 3.23 -7.90
N SER A 70 16.43 4.21 -7.40
CA SER A 70 16.90 5.33 -8.21
C SER A 70 18.43 5.26 -8.30
N ILE A 71 18.91 4.93 -9.49
CA ILE A 71 20.32 4.69 -9.78
C ILE A 71 20.92 5.96 -10.39
N ASN A 72 22.08 6.38 -9.89
CA ASN A 72 22.83 7.49 -10.46
C ASN A 72 23.46 7.05 -11.78
N ASN A 73 23.07 7.70 -12.87
CA ASN A 73 23.61 7.45 -14.21
C ASN A 73 24.22 8.71 -14.83
N PHE A 74 24.76 9.61 -14.00
CA PHE A 74 25.30 10.89 -14.47
C PHE A 74 26.45 10.72 -15.48
N ASP A 75 27.24 9.66 -15.34
CA ASP A 75 28.32 9.28 -16.24
C ASP A 75 27.87 8.43 -17.44
N GLY A 76 26.59 8.10 -17.53
CA GLY A 76 26.03 7.28 -18.62
C GLY A 76 26.34 5.79 -18.54
N LYS A 77 26.94 5.32 -17.43
CA LYS A 77 27.42 3.94 -17.22
C LYS A 77 26.34 2.87 -17.46
N TYR A 78 25.10 3.20 -17.18
CA TYR A 78 24.00 2.24 -17.21
C TYR A 78 23.01 2.47 -18.37
N THR A 79 23.28 3.40 -19.27
CA THR A 79 22.34 3.83 -20.34
C THR A 79 22.01 2.71 -21.33
N ASP A 80 22.97 1.83 -21.62
CA ASP A 80 22.84 0.80 -22.67
C ASP A 80 22.26 -0.54 -22.15
N TYR A 81 21.96 -0.63 -20.84
CA TYR A 81 21.39 -1.86 -20.27
C TYR A 81 19.87 -1.88 -20.35
N ASP A 82 19.32 -3.03 -20.73
CA ASP A 82 17.90 -3.32 -20.65
C ASP A 82 17.59 -4.02 -19.32
N PHE A 83 16.92 -3.30 -18.44
CA PHE A 83 16.53 -3.79 -17.12
C PHE A 83 15.19 -4.54 -17.10
N THR A 84 14.51 -4.67 -18.22
CA THR A 84 13.21 -5.35 -18.31
C THR A 84 13.33 -6.80 -17.79
N ASP A 85 12.45 -7.19 -16.87
CA ASP A 85 12.41 -8.50 -16.23
C ASP A 85 13.72 -8.92 -15.51
N ALA A 86 14.63 -7.97 -15.25
CA ALA A 86 15.86 -8.25 -14.50
C ALA A 86 15.56 -8.66 -13.05
N THR A 87 16.36 -9.58 -12.52
CA THR A 87 16.28 -9.95 -11.11
C THR A 87 17.15 -9.05 -10.26
N VAL A 88 16.58 -8.47 -9.22
CA VAL A 88 17.24 -7.55 -8.29
C VAL A 88 17.32 -8.17 -6.90
N ILE A 89 18.51 -8.22 -6.32
CA ILE A 89 18.74 -8.62 -4.94
C ILE A 89 19.31 -7.43 -4.18
N CYS A 90 18.56 -6.91 -3.21
CA CYS A 90 19.00 -5.77 -2.40
C CYS A 90 19.59 -6.18 -1.07
N TYR A 91 20.60 -5.41 -0.65
CA TYR A 91 21.23 -5.54 0.66
C TYR A 91 21.38 -4.16 1.30
N VAL A 92 21.29 -4.13 2.62
CA VAL A 92 21.72 -3.00 3.43
C VAL A 92 22.91 -3.42 4.26
N GLY A 93 23.97 -2.64 4.20
CA GLY A 93 25.20 -2.86 4.96
C GLY A 93 25.39 -1.82 6.04
N ILE A 94 26.16 -2.17 7.06
CA ILE A 94 26.68 -1.24 8.06
C ILE A 94 28.17 -1.47 8.22
N GLU A 95 28.91 -0.39 8.43
CA GLU A 95 30.32 -0.48 8.77
C GLU A 95 30.46 -0.87 10.23
N LEU A 96 31.10 -2.01 10.48
CA LEU A 96 31.37 -2.49 11.83
C LEU A 96 32.69 -1.91 12.33
N GLU A 97 32.74 -1.51 13.59
CA GLU A 97 34.01 -1.12 14.20
C GLU A 97 35.04 -2.26 14.06
N PRO A 98 36.28 -1.94 13.67
CA PRO A 98 37.33 -2.95 13.54
C PRO A 98 37.61 -3.62 14.90
N GLU A 99 37.66 -4.94 14.93
CA GLU A 99 38.04 -5.67 16.15
C GLU A 99 39.51 -5.43 16.55
N ASP A 100 40.38 -5.20 15.56
CA ASP A 100 41.80 -4.96 15.76
C ASP A 100 42.14 -3.48 15.56
N THR A 101 42.35 -2.78 16.64
CA THR A 101 42.98 -1.47 16.66
C THR A 101 44.50 -1.66 16.84
N SER A 102 45.29 -1.23 15.89
CA SER A 102 46.76 -1.20 16.02
C SER A 102 47.19 0.22 16.29
N ALA A 103 47.99 0.43 17.33
CA ALA A 103 48.68 1.73 17.50
C ALA A 103 49.57 2.00 16.29
N LEU A 104 49.55 3.23 15.78
CA LEU A 104 50.49 3.66 14.76
C LEU A 104 51.89 3.65 15.35
N LEU A 105 52.80 2.90 14.71
CA LEU A 105 54.17 2.80 15.15
C LEU A 105 55.06 3.65 14.25
N ASP A 106 56.08 4.24 14.82
CA ASP A 106 57.13 4.88 14.07
C ASP A 106 58.11 3.86 13.44
N THR A 107 59.13 4.32 12.75
CA THR A 107 60.12 3.46 12.08
C THR A 107 61.02 2.65 13.05
N THR A 108 60.95 2.96 14.35
CA THR A 108 61.70 2.27 15.41
C THR A 108 60.79 1.26 16.17
N GLY A 109 59.49 1.28 15.90
CA GLY A 109 58.51 0.40 16.53
C GLY A 109 57.86 1.02 17.77
N ASP A 110 58.11 2.29 18.05
CA ASP A 110 57.48 3.01 19.16
C ASP A 110 56.11 3.56 18.74
N LYS A 111 55.17 3.62 19.71
CA LYS A 111 53.81 4.15 19.48
C LYS A 111 53.82 5.65 19.23
N ILE A 112 53.20 6.10 18.16
CA ILE A 112 53.02 7.52 17.86
C ILE A 112 51.87 8.05 18.71
N LEU A 113 52.10 9.13 19.45
CA LEU A 113 51.14 9.81 20.29
C LEU A 113 50.66 11.11 19.65
N ASP A 114 49.40 11.50 19.94
CA ASP A 114 48.89 12.82 19.62
C ASP A 114 49.50 13.91 20.52
N THR A 115 49.18 15.17 20.28
CA THR A 115 49.70 16.32 21.05
C THR A 115 49.22 16.33 22.52
N THR A 116 48.31 15.46 22.89
CA THR A 116 47.75 15.31 24.25
C THR A 116 48.27 14.04 24.94
N GLY A 117 49.08 13.24 24.26
CA GLY A 117 49.72 12.03 24.78
C GLY A 117 48.91 10.75 24.60
N ASN A 118 47.84 10.76 23.78
CA ASN A 118 47.06 9.57 23.46
C ASN A 118 47.68 8.84 22.26
N GLU A 119 47.57 7.52 22.25
CA GLU A 119 48.00 6.68 21.13
C GLU A 119 47.17 7.00 19.88
N ILE A 120 47.86 7.26 18.74
CA ILE A 120 47.21 7.34 17.45
C ILE A 120 46.88 5.91 17.00
N ILE A 121 45.61 5.60 16.88
CA ILE A 121 45.14 4.28 16.51
C ILE A 121 44.85 4.27 15.01
N VAL A 122 45.39 3.29 14.31
CA VAL A 122 45.04 3.01 12.90
C VAL A 122 44.00 1.92 12.90
N HIS A 123 42.84 2.25 12.41
CA HIS A 123 41.78 1.27 12.15
C HIS A 123 42.15 0.49 10.88
N LYS A 124 42.19 -0.84 10.96
CA LYS A 124 42.18 -1.67 9.75
C LYS A 124 40.82 -1.46 9.04
N ASN A 125 40.82 -1.67 7.72
CA ASN A 125 39.62 -1.49 6.88
C ASN A 125 38.34 -1.92 7.61
N ALA A 126 37.39 -1.02 7.66
CA ALA A 126 36.08 -1.30 8.24
C ALA A 126 35.47 -2.55 7.58
N LEU A 127 35.02 -3.49 8.40
CA LEU A 127 34.30 -4.66 7.92
C LEU A 127 32.86 -4.24 7.65
N ILE A 128 32.37 -4.44 6.44
CA ILE A 128 30.98 -4.18 6.10
C ILE A 128 30.20 -5.50 6.21
N GLU A 129 29.25 -5.55 7.12
CA GLU A 129 28.27 -6.64 7.16
C GLU A 129 27.04 -6.23 6.32
N LYS A 130 26.65 -7.12 5.37
CA LYS A 130 25.53 -6.88 4.46
C LYS A 130 24.38 -7.82 4.79
N ILE A 131 23.21 -7.26 5.01
CA ILE A 131 21.97 -7.99 5.25
C ILE A 131 21.11 -7.96 3.99
N ARG A 132 20.74 -9.12 3.48
CA ARG A 132 19.83 -9.25 2.34
C ARG A 132 18.43 -8.81 2.76
N ILE A 133 17.85 -7.87 2.02
CA ILE A 133 16.52 -7.31 2.28
C ILE A 133 15.45 -8.03 1.47
N CYS A 134 15.64 -8.13 0.16
CA CYS A 134 14.64 -8.69 -0.74
C CYS A 134 15.24 -9.27 -2.01
N THR A 135 14.42 -10.01 -2.75
CA THR A 135 14.65 -10.49 -4.12
C THR A 135 13.44 -10.12 -4.95
N MET A 136 13.64 -9.30 -5.96
CA MET A 136 12.60 -8.66 -6.76
C MET A 136 12.81 -8.89 -8.25
N THR A 137 11.80 -8.58 -9.05
CA THR A 137 11.89 -8.52 -10.52
C THR A 137 11.51 -7.13 -10.97
N VAL A 138 12.28 -6.53 -11.85
CA VAL A 138 11.96 -5.23 -12.47
C VAL A 138 10.70 -5.39 -13.32
N ILE A 139 9.71 -4.54 -13.08
CA ILE A 139 8.44 -4.54 -13.81
C ILE A 139 8.30 -3.33 -14.74
N ASP A 140 8.92 -2.22 -14.35
CA ASP A 140 8.90 -0.99 -15.14
C ASP A 140 10.18 -0.18 -14.91
N THR A 141 10.52 0.61 -15.92
CA THR A 141 11.62 1.59 -15.91
C THR A 141 11.08 2.95 -16.33
N PRO A 142 10.29 3.62 -15.46
CA PRO A 142 9.52 4.82 -15.83
C PRO A 142 10.40 5.99 -16.27
N TYR A 143 11.63 6.06 -15.76
CA TYR A 143 12.59 7.09 -16.14
C TYR A 143 13.95 6.47 -16.44
N GLN A 144 14.25 6.36 -17.73
CA GLN A 144 15.59 6.06 -18.22
C GLN A 144 16.11 7.29 -18.95
N ASN A 145 16.76 8.17 -18.21
CA ASN A 145 17.41 9.34 -18.78
C ASN A 145 18.93 9.28 -18.58
N THR A 146 19.63 10.28 -19.12
CA THR A 146 21.10 10.33 -19.03
C THR A 146 21.63 10.53 -17.60
N THR A 147 20.79 10.81 -16.62
CA THR A 147 21.21 11.18 -15.26
C THR A 147 20.74 10.20 -14.21
N ILE A 148 19.50 9.72 -14.32
CA ILE A 148 18.85 8.83 -13.35
C ILE A 148 18.19 7.67 -14.09
N ILE A 149 18.32 6.46 -13.55
CA ILE A 149 17.52 5.30 -13.94
C ILE A 149 16.66 4.93 -12.75
N GLU A 150 15.36 4.92 -12.94
CA GLU A 150 14.40 4.46 -11.95
C GLU A 150 13.91 3.07 -12.31
N LEU A 151 13.95 2.15 -11.35
CA LEU A 151 13.47 0.79 -11.50
C LEU A 151 12.33 0.57 -10.51
N GLU A 152 11.16 0.18 -11.03
CA GLU A 152 10.07 -0.34 -10.23
C GLU A 152 10.13 -1.86 -10.23
N CYS A 153 10.13 -2.45 -9.03
CA CYS A 153 10.31 -3.88 -8.87
C CYS A 153 9.24 -4.46 -7.97
N GLU A 154 8.82 -5.70 -8.26
CA GLU A 154 7.88 -6.46 -7.47
C GLU A 154 8.47 -7.82 -7.06
N ASP A 155 7.98 -8.36 -5.93
CA ASP A 155 8.39 -9.67 -5.48
C ASP A 155 7.74 -10.82 -6.28
N ASN A 156 8.12 -12.06 -5.97
CA ASN A 156 7.62 -13.23 -6.67
C ASN A 156 6.11 -13.50 -6.45
N MET A 157 5.43 -12.78 -5.54
CA MET A 157 3.99 -12.90 -5.37
C MET A 157 3.23 -12.54 -6.66
N ARG A 158 3.75 -11.60 -7.47
CA ARG A 158 3.18 -11.26 -8.79
C ARG A 158 3.03 -12.46 -9.73
N LYS A 159 3.91 -13.47 -9.61
CA LYS A 159 3.84 -14.67 -10.45
C LYS A 159 2.56 -15.48 -10.23
N PHE A 160 1.93 -15.29 -9.07
CA PHE A 160 0.66 -15.93 -8.73
C PHE A 160 -0.56 -15.19 -9.30
N ASP A 161 -0.40 -14.06 -9.99
CA ASP A 161 -1.48 -13.41 -10.77
C ASP A 161 -1.82 -14.18 -12.07
N ARG A 162 -1.16 -15.28 -12.28
CA ARG A 162 -1.50 -16.24 -13.33
C ARG A 162 -2.89 -16.83 -13.10
N ASP A 163 -3.61 -17.04 -14.21
CA ASP A 163 -4.93 -17.67 -14.22
C ASP A 163 -4.93 -19.05 -13.56
N TYR A 164 -5.86 -19.28 -12.62
CA TYR A 164 -5.98 -20.53 -11.86
C TYR A 164 -6.41 -21.72 -12.73
N SER A 165 -6.97 -21.50 -13.91
CA SER A 165 -7.31 -22.55 -14.87
C SER A 165 -6.10 -23.41 -15.26
N ALA A 166 -4.89 -22.87 -15.13
CA ALA A 166 -3.63 -23.60 -15.36
C ALA A 166 -3.37 -24.71 -14.34
N SER A 167 -4.01 -24.69 -13.16
CA SER A 167 -3.94 -25.76 -12.17
C SER A 167 -4.67 -27.01 -12.66
N LYS A 168 -4.02 -28.17 -12.49
CA LYS A 168 -4.61 -29.48 -12.75
C LYS A 168 -4.89 -30.25 -11.46
N LEU A 169 -4.86 -29.57 -10.32
CA LEU A 169 -5.13 -30.16 -9.02
C LEU A 169 -6.57 -30.67 -8.96
N LYS A 170 -6.72 -31.91 -8.49
CA LYS A 170 -8.04 -32.52 -8.27
C LYS A 170 -8.50 -32.26 -6.85
N TYR A 171 -9.78 -31.99 -6.72
CA TYR A 171 -10.46 -31.81 -5.45
C TYR A 171 -11.26 -33.07 -5.07
N PRO A 172 -11.48 -33.37 -3.76
CA PRO A 172 -11.04 -32.56 -2.61
C PRO A 172 -9.51 -32.50 -2.47
N ALA A 173 -8.99 -31.36 -2.05
CA ALA A 173 -7.56 -31.13 -1.90
C ALA A 173 -7.26 -30.48 -0.54
N THR A 174 -6.11 -30.82 0.07
CA THR A 174 -5.69 -30.17 1.30
C THR A 174 -5.17 -28.76 1.01
N ARG A 175 -5.23 -27.87 2.01
CA ARG A 175 -4.64 -26.53 1.94
C ARG A 175 -3.18 -26.59 1.50
N LYS A 176 -2.42 -27.54 2.04
CA LYS A 176 -1.02 -27.79 1.66
C LYS A 176 -0.87 -28.13 0.16
N GLN A 177 -1.72 -29.03 -0.35
CA GLN A 177 -1.67 -29.40 -1.76
C GLN A 177 -1.99 -28.22 -2.68
N ILE A 178 -2.92 -27.36 -2.29
CA ILE A 178 -3.29 -26.14 -3.06
C ILE A 178 -2.10 -25.19 -3.14
N ILE A 179 -1.43 -24.90 -2.00
CA ILE A 179 -0.25 -24.03 -1.96
C ILE A 179 0.91 -24.64 -2.75
N GLN A 180 1.16 -25.95 -2.62
CA GLN A 180 2.21 -26.64 -3.37
C GLN A 180 1.97 -26.63 -4.88
N ASP A 181 0.72 -26.83 -5.31
CA ASP A 181 0.34 -26.76 -6.72
C ASP A 181 0.54 -25.34 -7.27
N ALA A 182 0.09 -24.31 -6.54
CA ALA A 182 0.29 -22.92 -6.90
C ALA A 182 1.79 -22.61 -7.10
N CYS A 183 2.62 -22.99 -6.15
CA CYS A 183 4.08 -22.80 -6.23
C CYS A 183 4.69 -23.52 -7.44
N LYS A 184 4.28 -24.76 -7.68
CA LYS A 184 4.76 -25.56 -8.81
C LYS A 184 4.37 -24.96 -10.15
N VAL A 185 3.11 -24.55 -10.32
CA VAL A 185 2.60 -24.00 -11.59
C VAL A 185 3.16 -22.61 -11.87
N CYS A 186 3.35 -21.80 -10.84
CA CYS A 186 3.85 -20.43 -10.98
C CYS A 186 5.39 -20.33 -10.89
N GLY A 187 6.09 -21.46 -10.64
CA GLY A 187 7.56 -21.48 -10.61
C GLY A 187 8.17 -20.74 -9.41
N VAL A 188 7.46 -20.72 -8.27
CA VAL A 188 7.93 -20.11 -7.03
C VAL A 188 8.27 -21.22 -6.03
N THR A 189 9.40 -21.10 -5.34
CA THR A 189 9.79 -22.07 -4.30
C THR A 189 8.95 -21.85 -3.04
N LEU A 190 8.45 -22.95 -2.44
CA LEU A 190 7.77 -22.93 -1.15
C LEU A 190 8.80 -23.14 -0.04
N ASP A 191 8.91 -22.20 0.92
CA ASP A 191 9.76 -22.33 2.09
C ASP A 191 9.04 -23.03 3.25
N THR A 192 7.78 -22.69 3.50
CA THR A 192 6.98 -23.23 4.59
C THR A 192 6.42 -24.62 4.23
N LEU A 193 7.05 -25.67 4.73
CA LEU A 193 6.64 -27.06 4.44
C LEU A 193 5.41 -27.50 5.24
N ASN A 194 5.22 -26.96 6.45
CA ASN A 194 4.07 -27.25 7.31
C ASN A 194 3.56 -25.95 7.94
N PHE A 195 2.26 -25.78 7.99
CA PHE A 195 1.60 -24.62 8.57
C PHE A 195 0.29 -25.04 9.28
N TYR A 196 -0.24 -24.17 10.10
CA TYR A 196 -1.44 -24.47 10.88
C TYR A 196 -2.60 -24.91 9.98
N GLN A 197 -3.22 -26.04 10.31
CA GLN A 197 -4.33 -26.66 9.54
C GLN A 197 -4.00 -26.92 8.05
N ASP A 198 -2.75 -27.27 7.74
CA ASP A 198 -2.29 -27.54 6.38
C ASP A 198 -2.99 -28.75 5.75
N SER A 199 -3.46 -29.70 6.58
CA SER A 199 -4.19 -30.92 6.21
C SER A 199 -5.70 -30.71 6.04
N TYR A 200 -6.26 -29.53 6.38
CA TYR A 200 -7.67 -29.24 6.17
C TYR A 200 -8.05 -29.38 4.70
N GLN A 201 -9.12 -30.14 4.43
CA GLN A 201 -9.55 -30.46 3.07
C GLN A 201 -10.57 -29.44 2.55
N ILE A 202 -10.28 -28.89 1.39
CA ILE A 202 -11.20 -28.08 0.61
C ILE A 202 -11.99 -29.01 -0.30
N PRO A 203 -13.32 -29.04 -0.20
CA PRO A 203 -14.12 -30.09 -0.86
C PRO A 203 -14.22 -29.91 -2.36
N ALA A 204 -14.27 -28.68 -2.87
CA ALA A 204 -14.52 -28.40 -4.27
C ALA A 204 -13.56 -27.35 -4.83
N ARG A 205 -13.28 -27.45 -6.12
CA ARG A 205 -12.52 -26.42 -6.86
C ARG A 205 -13.41 -25.20 -7.03
N PRO A 206 -12.91 -23.99 -6.74
CA PRO A 206 -13.65 -22.77 -7.03
C PRO A 206 -13.79 -22.62 -8.55
N ASP A 207 -15.01 -22.35 -9.01
CA ASP A 207 -15.31 -22.09 -10.41
C ASP A 207 -15.40 -20.58 -10.65
N ASP A 208 -14.40 -20.05 -11.37
CA ASP A 208 -14.36 -18.65 -11.75
C ASP A 208 -13.35 -18.47 -12.89
N GLU A 209 -13.81 -17.92 -14.02
CA GLU A 209 -12.97 -17.69 -15.19
C GLU A 209 -11.89 -16.62 -14.97
N ALA A 210 -12.06 -15.72 -14.01
CA ALA A 210 -11.11 -14.63 -13.70
C ALA A 210 -10.22 -14.91 -12.47
N LEU A 211 -10.26 -16.13 -11.92
CA LEU A 211 -9.59 -16.47 -10.68
C LEU A 211 -8.08 -16.62 -10.88
N THR A 212 -7.28 -15.98 -10.02
CA THR A 212 -5.82 -16.12 -10.03
C THR A 212 -5.32 -17.07 -8.93
N PHE A 213 -4.10 -17.61 -9.11
CA PHE A 213 -3.47 -18.36 -8.03
C PHE A 213 -3.27 -17.54 -6.77
N ARG A 214 -2.98 -16.23 -6.88
CA ARG A 214 -2.82 -15.32 -5.73
C ARG A 214 -4.12 -15.23 -4.91
N GLN A 215 -5.26 -15.10 -5.58
CA GLN A 215 -6.55 -15.10 -4.90
C GLN A 215 -6.83 -16.42 -4.17
N VAL A 216 -6.52 -17.56 -4.80
CA VAL A 216 -6.69 -18.89 -4.18
C VAL A 216 -5.75 -19.07 -2.99
N ILE A 217 -4.50 -18.57 -3.08
CA ILE A 217 -3.55 -18.56 -1.95
C ILE A 217 -4.12 -17.71 -0.81
N ALA A 218 -4.60 -16.50 -1.08
CA ALA A 218 -5.20 -15.61 -0.08
C ALA A 218 -6.38 -16.29 0.62
N TRP A 219 -7.32 -16.87 -0.12
CA TRP A 219 -8.46 -17.61 0.43
C TRP A 219 -8.03 -18.84 1.25
N THR A 220 -7.01 -19.56 0.77
CA THR A 220 -6.44 -20.70 1.49
C THR A 220 -5.81 -20.26 2.81
N CYS A 221 -5.08 -19.13 2.83
CA CYS A 221 -4.51 -18.55 4.04
C CYS A 221 -5.60 -18.05 5.00
N GLN A 222 -6.66 -17.46 4.46
CA GLN A 222 -7.79 -16.99 5.25
C GLN A 222 -8.44 -18.08 6.09
N ILE A 223 -8.67 -19.28 5.52
CA ILE A 223 -9.21 -20.44 6.24
C ILE A 223 -8.33 -20.86 7.43
N GLY A 224 -7.02 -20.66 7.35
CA GLY A 224 -6.10 -21.04 8.43
C GLY A 224 -5.67 -19.88 9.33
N CYS A 225 -6.32 -18.73 9.26
CA CYS A 225 -5.90 -17.54 9.99
C CYS A 225 -4.41 -17.22 9.76
N GLN A 226 -4.04 -17.02 8.48
CA GLN A 226 -2.65 -16.83 8.07
C GLN A 226 -2.60 -15.78 6.95
N TYR A 227 -1.38 -15.36 6.62
CA TYR A 227 -1.06 -14.57 5.43
C TYR A 227 0.05 -15.26 4.63
N ALA A 228 0.11 -14.96 3.34
CA ALA A 228 1.16 -15.39 2.44
C ALA A 228 2.05 -14.20 2.09
N ARG A 229 3.37 -14.39 2.10
CA ARG A 229 4.36 -13.40 1.64
C ARG A 229 5.55 -14.08 1.00
N CYS A 230 6.30 -13.36 0.19
CA CYS A 230 7.62 -13.80 -0.24
C CYS A 230 8.68 -13.38 0.78
N ASP A 231 9.61 -14.29 1.07
CA ASP A 231 10.75 -14.00 1.94
C ASP A 231 11.86 -13.25 1.18
N LYS A 232 12.91 -12.86 1.90
CA LYS A 232 14.08 -12.17 1.31
C LYS A 232 14.75 -12.94 0.16
N TYR A 233 14.52 -14.24 0.03
CA TYR A 233 15.04 -15.08 -1.07
C TYR A 233 14.03 -15.25 -2.21
N GLY A 234 12.86 -14.62 -2.13
CA GLY A 234 11.79 -14.72 -3.11
C GLY A 234 11.00 -16.04 -3.04
N ARG A 235 11.04 -16.73 -1.89
CA ARG A 235 10.30 -17.99 -1.66
C ARG A 235 8.98 -17.68 -0.97
N LEU A 236 7.91 -18.40 -1.32
CA LEU A 236 6.62 -18.26 -0.65
C LEU A 236 6.67 -18.79 0.77
N THR A 237 6.21 -18.00 1.73
CA THR A 237 6.04 -18.37 3.13
C THR A 237 4.59 -18.16 3.57
N ILE A 238 4.08 -19.09 4.39
CA ILE A 238 2.75 -19.01 5.00
C ILE A 238 2.97 -18.80 6.51
N LYS A 239 2.54 -17.66 7.03
CA LYS A 239 2.81 -17.25 8.41
C LYS A 239 1.58 -16.65 9.08
N TRP A 240 1.70 -16.42 10.36
CA TRP A 240 0.82 -15.61 11.18
C TRP A 240 1.67 -14.76 12.12
N TYR A 241 1.07 -13.75 12.70
CA TYR A 241 1.72 -12.96 13.74
C TYR A 241 2.10 -13.86 14.92
N ASP A 242 3.24 -13.59 15.53
CA ASP A 242 3.67 -14.32 16.74
C ASP A 242 2.88 -13.81 17.94
N THR A 243 1.79 -14.52 18.25
CA THR A 243 0.89 -14.20 19.37
C THR A 243 1.39 -14.66 20.71
N GLU A 244 2.33 -15.64 20.73
CA GLU A 244 2.89 -16.23 21.94
C GLU A 244 4.17 -15.53 22.41
N ILE A 245 4.66 -14.55 21.65
CA ILE A 245 5.87 -13.82 21.97
C ILE A 245 5.74 -13.06 23.30
N THR A 246 6.74 -13.20 24.15
CA THR A 246 6.81 -12.43 25.41
C THR A 246 7.23 -10.98 25.13
N ASP A 247 6.87 -10.06 26.04
CA ASP A 247 7.26 -8.64 25.91
C ASP A 247 8.78 -8.44 25.85
N ALA A 248 9.55 -9.32 26.46
CA ALA A 248 11.01 -9.27 26.43
C ALA A 248 11.62 -9.60 25.06
N ASN A 249 10.87 -10.31 24.22
CA ASN A 249 11.32 -10.75 22.89
C ASN A 249 10.69 -9.94 21.75
N ARG A 250 9.80 -8.99 22.06
CA ARG A 250 9.26 -8.06 21.05
C ARG A 250 10.34 -7.08 20.59
N ALA A 251 10.31 -6.70 19.33
CA ALA A 251 11.14 -5.59 18.86
C ALA A 251 10.72 -4.30 19.57
N VAL A 252 11.67 -3.60 20.19
CA VAL A 252 11.40 -2.39 20.98
C VAL A 252 11.71 -1.15 20.15
N ILE A 253 10.69 -0.35 19.91
CA ILE A 253 10.79 0.90 19.15
C ILE A 253 10.70 2.07 20.14
N ASN A 254 11.83 2.73 20.37
CA ASN A 254 11.94 3.81 21.36
C ASN A 254 12.01 5.21 20.73
N SER A 255 12.38 5.32 19.46
CA SER A 255 12.58 6.60 18.76
C SER A 255 11.55 6.74 17.66
N THR A 256 10.46 7.46 17.96
CA THR A 256 9.36 7.68 17.02
C THR A 256 9.25 9.15 16.67
N ASN A 257 8.91 9.43 15.41
CA ASN A 257 8.53 10.75 14.91
C ASN A 257 7.06 10.68 14.47
N GLY A 258 6.24 11.59 15.00
CA GLY A 258 4.83 11.62 14.62
C GLY A 258 4.00 10.41 15.08
N PHE A 259 4.37 9.76 16.21
CA PHE A 259 3.63 8.61 16.72
C PHE A 259 2.17 8.95 17.01
N THR A 260 1.27 8.28 16.30
CA THR A 260 -0.18 8.47 16.40
C THR A 260 -0.83 7.12 16.72
N PRO A 261 -0.91 6.75 18.02
CA PRO A 261 -1.64 5.55 18.42
C PRO A 261 -3.14 5.81 18.40
N ASN A 262 -3.94 4.79 18.15
CA ASN A 262 -5.37 4.85 18.43
C ASN A 262 -5.60 5.07 19.95
N LEU A 263 -6.79 5.57 20.28
CA LEU A 263 -7.15 5.83 21.70
C LEU A 263 -7.22 4.55 22.52
N ASP A 264 -7.71 3.45 21.92
CA ASP A 264 -7.95 2.19 22.59
C ASP A 264 -7.23 1.02 21.89
N ASP A 265 -6.92 -0.01 22.67
CA ASP A 265 -6.49 -1.29 22.14
C ASP A 265 -7.65 -1.98 21.41
N VAL A 266 -7.34 -2.64 20.32
CA VAL A 266 -8.26 -3.57 19.67
C VAL A 266 -8.08 -4.92 20.32
N VAL A 267 -9.19 -5.51 20.77
CA VAL A 267 -9.25 -6.90 21.23
C VAL A 267 -10.22 -7.64 20.31
N ILE A 268 -9.72 -8.64 19.58
CA ILE A 268 -10.56 -9.45 18.70
C ILE A 268 -11.42 -10.35 19.59
N THR A 269 -12.74 -10.11 19.60
CA THR A 269 -13.69 -10.86 20.44
C THR A 269 -14.37 -11.98 19.68
N GLY A 270 -14.43 -11.89 18.35
CA GLY A 270 -15.09 -12.90 17.54
C GLY A 270 -14.61 -12.92 16.09
N VAL A 271 -14.97 -14.00 15.41
CA VAL A 271 -14.81 -14.19 13.97
C VAL A 271 -16.12 -14.64 13.38
N GLN A 272 -16.62 -13.94 12.39
CA GLN A 272 -17.81 -14.30 11.65
C GLN A 272 -17.44 -14.79 10.25
N VAL A 273 -17.79 -16.01 9.93
CA VAL A 273 -17.59 -16.61 8.60
C VAL A 273 -18.91 -16.75 7.89
N THR A 274 -19.03 -16.16 6.71
CA THR A 274 -20.17 -16.31 5.82
C THR A 274 -19.80 -17.27 4.70
N GLU A 275 -20.58 -18.32 4.56
CA GLU A 275 -20.39 -19.35 3.52
C GLU A 275 -20.62 -18.77 2.12
N TYR A 276 -19.87 -19.28 1.16
CA TYR A 276 -20.08 -18.90 -0.23
C TYR A 276 -21.27 -19.66 -0.84
N LEU A 277 -22.20 -18.90 -1.40
CA LEU A 277 -23.31 -19.42 -2.20
C LEU A 277 -23.04 -19.21 -3.68
N GLU A 278 -23.09 -20.25 -4.45
CA GLU A 278 -23.19 -20.15 -5.90
C GLU A 278 -24.61 -19.67 -6.24
N SER A 279 -24.73 -18.42 -6.68
CA SER A 279 -26.02 -17.77 -6.97
C SER A 279 -26.73 -18.43 -8.14
N THR A 280 -27.54 -19.45 -7.86
CA THR A 280 -28.45 -20.06 -8.84
C THR A 280 -29.94 -19.75 -8.55
N SER A 281 -30.28 -19.17 -7.40
CA SER A 281 -31.64 -18.72 -7.07
C SER A 281 -31.64 -17.49 -6.17
N THR A 282 -32.59 -16.60 -6.38
CA THR A 282 -32.70 -15.27 -5.76
C THR A 282 -33.19 -15.26 -4.30
N ASP A 283 -33.42 -16.41 -3.67
CA ASP A 283 -34.09 -16.52 -2.37
C ASP A 283 -33.27 -17.23 -1.27
N GLU A 284 -32.07 -17.70 -1.53
CA GLU A 284 -31.22 -18.32 -0.51
C GLU A 284 -30.23 -17.30 0.10
N GLU A 285 -30.33 -17.08 1.41
CA GLU A 285 -29.33 -16.30 2.17
C GLU A 285 -28.14 -17.18 2.57
N ALA A 286 -26.93 -16.62 2.44
CA ALA A 286 -25.72 -17.31 2.87
C ALA A 286 -25.70 -17.48 4.40
N SER A 287 -25.43 -18.69 4.86
CA SER A 287 -25.30 -18.97 6.30
C SER A 287 -24.06 -18.30 6.87
N SER A 288 -24.20 -17.70 8.05
CA SER A 288 -23.11 -17.04 8.77
C SER A 288 -22.94 -17.66 10.15
N TYR A 289 -21.68 -17.93 10.53
CA TYR A 289 -21.31 -18.55 11.79
C TYR A 289 -20.37 -17.64 12.57
N LEU A 290 -20.70 -17.35 13.82
CA LEU A 290 -19.88 -16.56 14.74
C LEU A 290 -19.16 -17.51 15.70
N TYR A 291 -17.83 -17.40 15.78
CA TYR A 291 -17.01 -17.96 16.84
C TYR A 291 -16.59 -16.84 17.79
N GLY A 292 -16.73 -17.06 19.10
CA GLY A 292 -16.46 -16.06 20.13
C GLY A 292 -17.71 -15.20 20.45
N GLU A 293 -17.48 -13.96 20.81
CA GLU A 293 -18.52 -13.02 21.26
C GLU A 293 -18.65 -11.84 20.31
N GLU A 294 -19.81 -11.18 20.34
CA GLU A 294 -20.01 -9.89 19.68
C GLU A 294 -19.08 -8.83 20.28
N GLY A 295 -18.63 -7.89 19.46
CA GLY A 295 -17.71 -6.82 19.86
C GLY A 295 -16.84 -6.44 18.68
N TYR A 296 -15.52 -6.69 18.76
CA TYR A 296 -14.64 -6.55 17.60
C TYR A 296 -14.59 -7.88 16.84
N VAL A 297 -15.42 -7.99 15.82
CA VAL A 297 -15.59 -9.20 15.03
C VAL A 297 -14.89 -9.07 13.68
N LEU A 298 -13.95 -9.99 13.39
CA LEU A 298 -13.38 -10.12 12.05
C LEU A 298 -14.37 -10.86 11.16
N LYS A 299 -14.71 -10.26 10.01
CA LYS A 299 -15.69 -10.81 9.07
C LYS A 299 -15.01 -11.39 7.85
N ILE A 300 -15.34 -12.63 7.55
CA ILE A 300 -14.89 -13.35 6.36
C ILE A 300 -16.10 -13.65 5.51
N SER A 301 -16.07 -13.15 4.28
CA SER A 301 -17.13 -13.35 3.29
C SER A 301 -16.50 -13.50 1.90
N ALA A 302 -17.28 -13.94 0.94
CA ALA A 302 -16.87 -14.10 -0.46
C ALA A 302 -15.67 -15.03 -0.70
N ASN A 303 -15.31 -15.91 0.25
CA ASN A 303 -14.29 -16.92 0.05
C ASN A 303 -14.91 -18.16 -0.60
N LYS A 304 -14.66 -18.37 -1.89
CA LYS A 304 -15.23 -19.48 -2.66
C LYS A 304 -14.73 -20.87 -2.23
N LEU A 305 -13.69 -20.94 -1.37
CA LEU A 305 -13.21 -22.19 -0.77
C LEU A 305 -13.98 -22.58 0.51
N ILE A 306 -14.96 -21.77 0.91
CA ILE A 306 -15.83 -22.03 2.07
C ILE A 306 -17.27 -22.27 1.57
N PRO A 307 -17.58 -23.42 0.94
CA PRO A 307 -18.91 -23.74 0.48
C PRO A 307 -19.86 -24.01 1.66
N GLN A 308 -21.13 -24.14 1.34
CA GLN A 308 -22.17 -24.48 2.33
C GLN A 308 -21.81 -25.71 3.17
N GLY A 309 -22.09 -25.64 4.47
CA GLY A 309 -21.84 -26.69 5.46
C GLY A 309 -20.40 -26.73 5.98
N THR A 310 -19.54 -25.78 5.62
CA THR A 310 -18.14 -25.73 6.10
C THR A 310 -17.84 -24.51 6.99
N GLY A 311 -18.72 -23.52 7.01
CA GLY A 311 -18.51 -22.23 7.66
C GLY A 311 -18.26 -22.32 9.17
N GLU A 312 -18.99 -23.19 9.88
CA GLU A 312 -18.86 -23.37 11.32
C GLU A 312 -17.46 -23.90 11.69
N VAL A 313 -16.98 -24.90 10.96
CA VAL A 313 -15.63 -25.48 11.19
C VAL A 313 -14.55 -24.44 10.89
N VAL A 314 -14.70 -23.68 9.81
CA VAL A 314 -13.74 -22.64 9.44
C VAL A 314 -13.75 -21.50 10.48
N ALA A 315 -14.93 -21.08 10.97
CA ALA A 315 -15.05 -20.10 12.03
C ALA A 315 -14.30 -20.53 13.29
N SER A 316 -14.41 -21.83 13.67
CA SER A 316 -13.68 -22.39 14.80
C SER A 316 -12.17 -22.40 14.57
N ILE A 317 -11.69 -22.84 13.41
CA ILE A 317 -10.26 -22.85 13.05
C ILE A 317 -9.64 -21.45 13.18
N ILE A 318 -10.31 -20.45 12.63
CA ILE A 318 -9.83 -19.07 12.65
C ILE A 318 -9.95 -18.49 14.05
N GLY A 319 -11.09 -18.70 14.71
CA GLY A 319 -11.36 -18.16 16.03
C GLY A 319 -10.42 -18.66 17.12
N GLU A 320 -10.09 -19.94 17.12
CA GLU A 320 -9.08 -20.52 18.04
C GLU A 320 -7.71 -19.84 17.91
N LYS A 321 -7.38 -19.31 16.73
CA LYS A 321 -6.08 -18.69 16.45
C LYS A 321 -6.04 -17.20 16.77
N CYS A 322 -7.13 -16.45 16.55
CA CYS A 322 -7.10 -14.99 16.63
C CYS A 322 -8.02 -14.36 17.68
N VAL A 323 -9.04 -15.07 18.20
CA VAL A 323 -9.87 -14.51 19.27
C VAL A 323 -9.05 -14.38 20.55
N GLY A 324 -9.11 -13.21 21.17
CA GLY A 324 -8.27 -12.84 22.32
C GLY A 324 -6.99 -12.09 21.95
N MET A 325 -6.61 -12.01 20.66
CA MET A 325 -5.50 -11.15 20.26
C MET A 325 -5.81 -9.69 20.59
N SER A 326 -4.82 -9.03 21.20
CA SER A 326 -4.92 -7.60 21.54
C SER A 326 -3.72 -6.85 20.99
N PHE A 327 -3.98 -5.70 20.38
CA PHE A 327 -2.95 -4.83 19.84
C PHE A 327 -3.42 -3.37 19.79
N ARG A 328 -2.48 -2.43 19.81
CA ARG A 328 -2.74 -1.01 19.61
C ARG A 328 -2.54 -0.67 18.13
N PRO A 329 -3.58 -0.26 17.38
CA PRO A 329 -3.40 0.30 16.05
C PRO A 329 -2.59 1.60 16.12
N PHE A 330 -1.67 1.77 15.16
CA PHE A 330 -0.78 2.93 15.12
C PHE A 330 -0.22 3.17 13.73
N GLU A 331 0.29 4.37 13.55
CA GLU A 331 1.13 4.77 12.42
C GLU A 331 2.23 5.67 12.97
N THR A 332 3.47 5.45 12.55
CA THR A 332 4.60 6.27 12.96
C THR A 332 5.78 6.13 12.02
N GLU A 333 6.67 7.11 12.07
CA GLU A 333 8.03 6.99 11.58
C GLU A 333 8.96 6.67 12.74
N CYS A 334 9.93 5.80 12.51
CA CYS A 334 10.99 5.51 13.47
C CYS A 334 12.36 5.62 12.78
N LEU A 335 13.41 5.65 13.56
CA LEU A 335 14.76 5.53 13.01
C LEU A 335 14.88 4.16 12.36
N THR A 336 15.48 4.11 11.16
CA THR A 336 15.63 2.87 10.41
C THR A 336 16.19 1.74 11.27
N ASP A 337 15.44 0.65 11.33
CA ASP A 337 15.80 -0.62 11.99
C ASP A 337 15.61 -1.76 10.98
N ILE A 338 16.69 -2.17 10.33
CA ILE A 338 16.64 -3.21 9.30
C ILE A 338 16.24 -4.61 9.82
N VAL A 339 16.11 -4.79 11.11
CA VAL A 339 15.61 -6.03 11.69
C VAL A 339 14.12 -6.20 11.46
N LEU A 340 13.36 -5.10 11.39
CA LEU A 340 11.92 -5.10 11.29
C LEU A 340 11.43 -5.65 9.95
N GLU A 341 10.40 -6.48 10.02
CA GLU A 341 9.66 -7.02 8.87
C GLU A 341 8.15 -6.92 9.12
N ALA A 342 7.38 -6.78 8.06
CA ALA A 342 5.94 -6.93 8.19
C ALA A 342 5.58 -8.33 8.73
N GLY A 343 4.67 -8.36 9.69
CA GLY A 343 4.31 -9.56 10.47
C GLY A 343 4.96 -9.64 11.86
N ASP A 344 5.95 -8.79 12.17
CA ASP A 344 6.63 -8.80 13.45
C ASP A 344 5.76 -8.23 14.59
N ALA A 345 5.98 -8.76 15.78
CA ALA A 345 5.40 -8.25 17.02
C ALA A 345 6.31 -7.17 17.63
N VAL A 346 5.75 -6.00 17.92
CA VAL A 346 6.50 -4.84 18.40
C VAL A 346 6.00 -4.30 19.73
N LEU A 347 6.88 -3.59 20.43
CA LEU A 347 6.60 -2.83 21.63
C LEU A 347 7.04 -1.38 21.37
N ILE A 348 6.08 -0.47 21.24
CA ILE A 348 6.35 0.92 20.89
C ILE A 348 6.29 1.77 22.14
N THR A 349 7.30 2.61 22.34
CA THR A 349 7.38 3.52 23.48
C THR A 349 7.11 4.95 22.99
N ASP A 350 6.13 5.61 23.60
CA ASP A 350 5.85 7.02 23.33
C ASP A 350 6.82 7.95 24.08
N ARG A 351 6.76 9.26 23.80
CA ARG A 351 7.60 10.27 24.45
C ARG A 351 7.36 10.41 25.97
N LYS A 352 6.26 9.84 26.49
CA LYS A 352 5.93 9.85 27.92
C LYS A 352 6.37 8.57 28.61
N GLY A 353 6.95 7.61 27.87
CA GLY A 353 7.37 6.31 28.37
C GLY A 353 6.25 5.27 28.42
N ASN A 354 5.07 5.55 27.89
CA ASN A 354 4.02 4.53 27.78
C ASN A 354 4.39 3.53 26.71
N LYS A 355 4.11 2.25 26.99
CA LYS A 355 4.43 1.14 26.10
C LYS A 355 3.16 0.55 25.50
N TYR A 356 3.15 0.37 24.19
CA TYR A 356 2.03 -0.16 23.41
C TYR A 356 2.46 -1.43 22.69
N LYS A 357 1.70 -2.50 22.86
CA LYS A 357 1.91 -3.75 22.12
C LYS A 357 1.20 -3.67 20.78
N SER A 358 1.88 -4.05 19.71
CA SER A 358 1.29 -4.11 18.38
C SER A 358 1.99 -5.14 17.50
N TYR A 359 1.56 -5.20 16.25
CA TYR A 359 2.16 -5.96 15.17
C TYR A 359 2.46 -5.00 14.01
N LEU A 360 3.35 -5.37 13.11
CA LEU A 360 3.61 -4.61 11.90
C LEU A 360 2.81 -5.20 10.74
N THR A 361 1.85 -4.45 10.23
CA THR A 361 1.12 -4.82 9.00
C THR A 361 1.83 -4.30 7.76
N ASN A 362 2.55 -3.19 7.91
CA ASN A 362 3.33 -2.57 6.84
C ASN A 362 4.62 -1.95 7.39
N VAL A 363 5.69 -2.09 6.61
CA VAL A 363 7.02 -1.52 6.85
C VAL A 363 7.54 -0.92 5.56
N VAL A 364 7.83 0.37 5.55
CA VAL A 364 8.47 1.05 4.42
C VAL A 364 9.90 1.37 4.81
N LEU A 365 10.82 0.52 4.36
CA LEU A 365 12.24 0.64 4.63
C LEU A 365 12.91 1.58 3.62
N GLN A 366 13.54 2.64 4.12
CA GLN A 366 14.35 3.56 3.35
C GLN A 366 15.69 3.81 4.08
N PRO A 367 16.75 3.03 3.75
CA PRO A 367 17.99 3.06 4.51
C PRO A 367 18.64 4.45 4.54
N GLY A 368 18.98 4.90 5.75
CA GLY A 368 19.61 6.21 5.98
C GLY A 368 18.62 7.36 6.25
N THR A 369 17.34 7.08 6.30
CA THR A 369 16.28 8.03 6.68
C THR A 369 15.41 7.47 7.80
N PHE A 370 14.16 7.90 7.87
CA PHE A 370 13.16 7.31 8.75
C PHE A 370 12.47 6.15 8.02
N GLU A 371 12.15 5.12 8.77
CA GLU A 371 11.34 4.00 8.36
C GLU A 371 9.89 4.24 8.79
N GLN A 372 8.93 4.00 7.88
CA GLN A 372 7.52 4.11 8.21
C GLN A 372 6.99 2.75 8.60
N ILE A 373 6.33 2.68 9.73
CA ILE A 373 5.74 1.45 10.25
C ILE A 373 4.29 1.69 10.68
N SER A 374 3.44 0.71 10.42
CA SER A 374 2.03 0.82 10.79
C SER A 374 1.37 -0.52 11.10
N CYS A 375 0.29 -0.41 11.87
CA CYS A 375 -0.71 -1.45 12.06
C CYS A 375 -2.07 -0.77 12.13
N ASN A 376 -2.76 -0.66 11.02
CA ASN A 376 -4.06 -0.04 11.00
C ASN A 376 -5.15 -1.04 11.36
N ALA A 377 -6.18 -0.58 12.03
CA ALA A 377 -7.38 -1.35 12.33
C ALA A 377 -8.58 -0.41 12.46
N GLU A 378 -9.76 -0.94 12.21
CA GLU A 378 -10.97 -0.19 12.51
C GLU A 378 -11.09 0.02 14.02
N SER A 379 -11.64 1.16 14.46
CA SER A 379 -11.94 1.33 15.89
C SER A 379 -13.00 0.32 16.34
N ALA A 380 -12.94 -0.11 17.60
CA ALA A 380 -13.92 -1.04 18.16
C ALA A 380 -15.36 -0.56 17.99
N ALA A 381 -15.61 0.74 18.14
CA ALA A 381 -16.92 1.35 17.92
C ALA A 381 -17.39 1.25 16.45
N ARG A 382 -16.48 1.34 15.48
CA ARG A 382 -16.83 1.17 14.05
C ARG A 382 -17.07 -0.28 13.68
N ASN A 383 -16.27 -1.18 14.20
CA ASN A 383 -16.43 -2.61 13.97
C ASN A 383 -17.76 -3.12 14.51
N SER A 384 -18.12 -2.74 15.75
CA SER A 384 -19.40 -3.10 16.35
C SER A 384 -20.59 -2.45 15.62
N SER A 385 -20.46 -1.21 15.12
CA SER A 385 -21.53 -0.53 14.39
C SER A 385 -21.82 -1.16 13.03
N LYS A 386 -20.85 -1.78 12.39
CA LYS A 386 -21.07 -2.57 11.15
C LYS A 386 -21.97 -3.78 11.37
N THR A 387 -22.05 -4.26 12.59
CA THR A 387 -22.92 -5.38 12.95
C THR A 387 -24.41 -4.96 13.03
N TYR A 388 -24.71 -3.65 13.18
CA TYR A 388 -26.02 -3.17 13.56
C TYR A 388 -26.84 -2.40 12.50
N SER A 389 -26.28 -1.92 11.39
CA SER A 389 -27.11 -1.34 10.30
C SER A 389 -26.40 -1.09 8.98
N LEU A 390 -27.09 -1.36 7.87
CA LEU A 390 -26.70 -0.99 6.50
C LEU A 390 -26.49 0.54 6.32
N VAL A 391 -27.19 1.36 7.11
CA VAL A 391 -27.06 2.83 7.09
C VAL A 391 -25.70 3.28 7.63
N THR A 392 -25.22 2.60 8.67
CA THR A 392 -23.90 2.89 9.25
C THR A 392 -22.77 2.43 8.34
N GLN A 393 -23.00 1.37 7.56
CA GLN A 393 -22.03 0.88 6.57
C GLN A 393 -21.79 1.90 5.46
N ALA A 394 -22.84 2.52 4.92
CA ALA A 394 -22.71 3.58 3.93
C ALA A 394 -21.97 4.83 4.47
N ALA A 395 -22.21 5.20 5.73
CA ALA A 395 -21.51 6.31 6.38
C ALA A 395 -20.02 5.98 6.66
N VAL A 396 -19.71 4.71 6.92
CA VAL A 396 -18.33 4.23 7.12
C VAL A 396 -17.59 4.18 5.78
N ASP A 397 -18.26 3.70 4.72
CA ASP A 397 -17.67 3.62 3.39
C ASP A 397 -17.46 5.02 2.78
N ALA A 398 -18.36 5.97 3.03
CA ALA A 398 -18.18 7.38 2.69
C ALA A 398 -16.99 8.01 3.46
N ARG A 399 -16.76 7.61 4.71
CA ARG A 399 -15.57 8.07 5.47
C ARG A 399 -14.28 7.39 5.02
N LYS A 400 -14.32 6.12 4.59
CA LYS A 400 -13.18 5.43 3.99
C LYS A 400 -12.74 6.10 2.69
N SER A 401 -13.69 6.52 1.84
CA SER A 401 -13.36 7.28 0.62
C SER A 401 -12.71 8.62 0.95
N VAL A 402 -13.18 9.34 1.96
CA VAL A 402 -12.54 10.58 2.43
C VAL A 402 -11.11 10.35 2.96
N TRP A 403 -10.86 9.22 3.62
CA TRP A 403 -9.50 8.86 4.07
C TRP A 403 -8.60 8.46 2.90
N LYS A 404 -9.13 7.73 1.92
CA LYS A 404 -8.41 7.37 0.69
C LYS A 404 -8.06 8.60 -0.15
N GLU A 405 -8.97 9.56 -0.26
CA GLU A 405 -8.71 10.86 -0.87
C GLU A 405 -7.63 11.66 -0.12
N ARG A 406 -7.60 11.59 1.21
CA ARG A 406 -6.54 12.21 2.02
C ARG A 406 -5.18 11.61 1.71
N THR A 407 -5.08 10.28 1.66
CA THR A 407 -3.82 9.58 1.37
C THR A 407 -3.35 9.87 -0.06
N THR A 408 -4.24 9.84 -1.04
CA THR A 408 -3.95 10.20 -2.44
C THR A 408 -3.52 11.67 -2.57
N ARG A 409 -4.12 12.56 -1.77
CA ARG A 409 -3.71 13.97 -1.71
C ARG A 409 -2.34 14.14 -1.08
N GLU A 410 -2.05 13.45 0.01
CA GLU A 410 -0.75 13.49 0.68
C GLU A 410 0.35 12.97 -0.24
N GLN A 411 0.08 11.91 -0.99
CA GLN A 411 0.94 11.41 -2.07
C GLN A 411 1.15 12.46 -3.16
N ALA A 412 0.08 13.08 -3.67
CA ALA A 412 0.19 14.12 -4.68
C ALA A 412 0.95 15.36 -4.19
N LEU A 413 0.80 15.73 -2.91
CA LEU A 413 1.57 16.81 -2.28
C LEU A 413 3.03 16.43 -2.10
N GLN A 414 3.32 15.17 -1.74
CA GLN A 414 4.68 14.67 -1.61
C GLN A 414 5.36 14.61 -2.98
N GLU A 415 4.70 14.08 -4.01
CA GLU A 415 5.21 14.09 -5.38
C GLU A 415 5.47 15.51 -5.88
N PHE A 416 4.59 16.45 -5.59
CA PHE A 416 4.79 17.85 -5.94
C PHE A 416 5.99 18.45 -5.21
N LYS A 417 6.14 18.16 -3.91
CA LYS A 417 7.29 18.57 -3.11
C LYS A 417 8.58 17.98 -3.66
N ASP A 418 8.59 16.66 -3.94
CA ASP A 418 9.76 15.98 -4.49
C ASP A 418 10.17 16.55 -5.85
N ARG A 419 9.21 16.92 -6.71
CA ARG A 419 9.48 17.63 -7.96
C ARG A 419 10.07 19.02 -7.74
N LEU A 420 9.64 19.75 -6.73
CA LEU A 420 10.21 21.06 -6.39
C LEU A 420 11.61 20.92 -5.81
N ASP A 421 11.82 19.99 -4.89
CA ASP A 421 13.09 19.80 -4.19
C ASP A 421 14.19 19.21 -5.10
N ASN A 422 13.80 18.40 -6.09
CA ASN A 422 14.73 17.73 -7.01
C ASN A 422 14.83 18.41 -8.38
N SER A 423 14.10 19.51 -8.62
CA SER A 423 14.17 20.21 -9.90
C SER A 423 15.47 21.00 -10.04
N THR A 424 16.04 20.99 -11.23
CA THR A 424 17.10 21.93 -11.60
C THR A 424 16.55 23.36 -11.60
N GLY A 425 17.37 24.33 -11.20
CA GLY A 425 16.98 25.73 -11.25
C GLY A 425 16.57 26.19 -12.65
N VAL A 426 15.83 27.27 -12.72
CA VAL A 426 15.41 27.88 -13.99
C VAL A 426 16.34 29.01 -14.41
N TYR A 427 16.50 29.21 -15.71
CA TYR A 427 17.14 30.40 -16.27
C TYR A 427 16.15 31.55 -16.35
N THR A 428 16.63 32.77 -16.25
CA THR A 428 15.79 33.98 -16.27
C THR A 428 16.14 34.85 -17.44
N THR A 429 15.15 35.25 -18.24
CA THR A 429 15.27 36.28 -19.28
C THR A 429 14.29 37.42 -18.98
N VAL A 430 14.77 38.64 -18.99
CA VAL A 430 13.96 39.84 -18.80
C VAL A 430 13.93 40.63 -20.09
N GLN A 431 12.74 40.87 -20.61
CA GLN A 431 12.53 41.66 -21.80
C GLN A 431 11.96 43.02 -21.40
N THR A 432 12.74 44.09 -21.62
CA THR A 432 12.29 45.47 -21.40
C THR A 432 11.53 45.98 -22.61
N GLN A 433 10.31 46.47 -22.39
CA GLN A 433 9.44 47.07 -23.42
C GLN A 433 9.84 48.53 -23.68
N GLN A 434 9.29 49.13 -24.75
CA GLN A 434 9.58 50.51 -25.12
C GLN A 434 9.11 51.54 -24.07
N ASP A 435 8.09 51.21 -23.29
CA ASP A 435 7.54 52.02 -22.20
C ASP A 435 8.32 51.87 -20.88
N GLY A 436 9.37 51.02 -20.87
CA GLY A 436 10.17 50.73 -19.67
C GLY A 436 9.62 49.59 -18.80
N SER A 437 8.45 49.03 -19.13
CA SER A 437 7.93 47.85 -18.43
C SER A 437 8.76 46.61 -18.77
N GLN A 438 8.69 45.62 -17.89
CA GLN A 438 9.47 44.38 -18.02
C GLN A 438 8.57 43.15 -18.05
N ILE A 439 8.89 42.22 -18.97
CA ILE A 439 8.32 40.88 -19.02
C ILE A 439 9.37 39.90 -18.54
N PHE A 440 9.00 39.07 -17.57
CA PHE A 440 9.88 38.04 -16.99
C PHE A 440 9.57 36.70 -17.61
N TYR A 441 10.63 36.00 -18.02
CA TYR A 441 10.57 34.62 -18.47
C TYR A 441 11.47 33.78 -17.55
N LEU A 442 10.92 32.69 -17.03
CA LEU A 442 11.66 31.62 -16.38
C LEU A 442 11.62 30.40 -17.30
N HIS A 443 12.76 29.77 -17.58
CA HIS A 443 12.81 28.75 -18.62
C HIS A 443 13.87 27.67 -18.34
N ASP A 444 13.74 26.49 -18.96
CA ASP A 444 14.47 25.25 -18.63
C ASP A 444 15.84 25.12 -19.34
N LYS A 445 16.18 26.00 -20.29
CA LYS A 445 17.48 25.95 -21.02
C LYS A 445 18.24 27.27 -20.89
N PRO A 446 19.54 27.30 -21.18
CA PRO A 446 20.34 28.53 -21.10
C PRO A 446 19.81 29.70 -21.93
N THR A 447 19.12 29.42 -23.03
CA THR A 447 18.50 30.45 -23.88
C THR A 447 16.99 30.24 -23.97
N LEU A 448 16.22 31.34 -24.02
CA LEU A 448 14.76 31.28 -24.16
C LEU A 448 14.35 30.59 -25.46
N ALA A 449 15.11 30.77 -26.55
CA ALA A 449 14.81 30.21 -27.86
C ALA A 449 14.93 28.66 -27.90
N GLU A 450 15.77 28.08 -27.06
CA GLU A 450 15.96 26.63 -26.98
C GLU A 450 15.03 25.97 -25.93
N SER A 451 14.35 26.79 -25.13
CA SER A 451 13.55 26.32 -24.00
C SER A 451 12.18 25.82 -24.47
N LYS A 452 11.74 24.72 -23.89
CA LYS A 452 10.38 24.17 -24.07
C LYS A 452 9.47 24.53 -22.90
N ALA A 453 9.95 24.35 -21.67
CA ALA A 453 9.22 24.75 -20.48
C ALA A 453 9.49 26.24 -20.21
N VAL A 454 8.46 27.07 -20.32
CA VAL A 454 8.55 28.52 -20.19
C VAL A 454 7.43 29.04 -19.29
N TRP A 455 7.79 29.79 -18.26
CA TRP A 455 6.89 30.59 -17.45
C TRP A 455 7.06 32.05 -17.89
N LYS A 456 5.95 32.72 -18.16
CA LYS A 456 5.93 34.13 -18.53
C LYS A 456 5.10 34.91 -17.54
N MET A 457 5.65 36.02 -17.05
CA MET A 457 4.96 36.93 -16.16
C MET A 457 4.90 38.33 -16.76
N THR A 458 3.70 38.89 -16.78
CA THR A 458 3.38 40.23 -17.24
C THR A 458 2.59 40.98 -16.15
N ALA A 459 2.22 42.23 -16.38
CA ALA A 459 1.37 42.97 -15.45
C ALA A 459 -0.06 42.42 -15.37
N GLU A 460 -0.54 41.73 -16.40
CA GLU A 460 -1.92 41.27 -16.50
C GLU A 460 -2.10 39.77 -16.18
N ALA A 461 -1.03 38.96 -16.38
CA ALA A 461 -1.13 37.53 -16.20
C ALA A 461 0.25 36.87 -16.01
N TRP A 462 0.24 35.68 -15.44
CA TRP A 462 1.33 34.73 -15.59
C TRP A 462 0.84 33.44 -16.26
N GLY A 463 1.69 32.82 -17.05
CA GLY A 463 1.33 31.62 -17.78
C GLY A 463 2.48 30.63 -17.91
N VAL A 464 2.13 29.37 -18.13
CA VAL A 464 3.05 28.25 -18.34
C VAL A 464 2.85 27.66 -19.72
N SER A 465 3.96 27.47 -20.43
CA SER A 465 4.05 26.81 -21.73
C SER A 465 4.98 25.61 -21.65
N THR A 466 4.69 24.55 -22.37
CA THR A 466 5.56 23.36 -22.53
C THR A 466 6.08 23.17 -23.95
N ASP A 467 5.81 24.14 -24.83
CA ASP A 467 6.18 24.12 -26.24
C ASP A 467 6.99 25.36 -26.71
N GLY A 468 7.70 25.99 -25.75
CA GLY A 468 8.52 27.15 -26.04
C GLY A 468 7.76 28.46 -26.18
N GLY A 469 6.55 28.56 -25.64
CA GLY A 469 5.72 29.75 -25.68
C GLY A 469 4.80 29.86 -26.90
N GLN A 470 4.63 28.75 -27.66
CA GLN A 470 3.68 28.72 -28.78
C GLN A 470 2.25 28.61 -28.28
N THR A 471 2.02 27.79 -27.23
CA THR A 471 0.73 27.71 -26.55
C THR A 471 0.91 27.85 -25.03
N TRP A 472 -0.11 28.39 -24.36
CA TRP A 472 -0.13 28.59 -22.91
C TRP A 472 -1.21 27.70 -22.29
N ASN A 473 -0.76 26.66 -21.57
CA ASN A 473 -1.62 25.56 -21.11
C ASN A 473 -2.05 25.70 -19.65
N GLY A 474 -1.61 26.74 -18.98
CA GLY A 474 -1.95 27.04 -17.60
C GLY A 474 -1.49 28.43 -17.20
N GLY A 475 -2.11 29.00 -16.19
CA GLY A 475 -1.77 30.33 -15.71
C GLY A 475 -2.92 30.99 -14.96
N MET A 476 -2.71 32.24 -14.60
CA MET A 476 -3.71 33.05 -13.91
C MET A 476 -3.61 34.52 -14.35
N THR A 477 -4.76 35.16 -14.51
CA THR A 477 -4.88 36.60 -14.79
C THR A 477 -4.86 37.42 -13.49
N VAL A 478 -4.62 38.72 -13.62
CA VAL A 478 -4.69 39.63 -12.45
C VAL A 478 -6.09 39.68 -11.84
N ASP A 479 -7.13 39.43 -12.62
CA ASP A 479 -8.53 39.39 -12.15
C ASP A 479 -8.89 38.07 -11.43
N GLY A 480 -7.95 37.12 -11.41
CA GLY A 480 -8.12 35.86 -10.68
C GLY A 480 -8.63 34.70 -11.53
N ASP A 481 -8.85 34.89 -12.85
CA ASP A 481 -9.18 33.79 -13.75
C ASP A 481 -8.02 32.82 -13.84
N THR A 482 -8.27 31.54 -13.54
CA THR A 482 -7.25 30.50 -13.52
C THR A 482 -7.54 29.44 -14.57
N ILE A 483 -6.56 29.12 -15.40
CA ILE A 483 -6.60 28.04 -16.37
C ILE A 483 -5.64 26.96 -15.91
N VAL A 484 -6.17 25.75 -15.64
CA VAL A 484 -5.39 24.58 -15.25
C VAL A 484 -5.87 23.37 -16.06
N ARG A 485 -4.95 22.48 -16.37
CA ARG A 485 -5.28 21.25 -17.10
C ARG A 485 -5.99 20.23 -16.21
N ILE A 486 -5.51 20.10 -14.98
CA ILE A 486 -6.08 19.21 -13.95
C ILE A 486 -6.05 19.98 -12.64
N LEU A 487 -7.20 20.07 -11.98
CA LEU A 487 -7.31 20.65 -10.66
C LEU A 487 -7.46 19.52 -9.62
N ASN A 488 -6.40 19.27 -8.85
CA ASN A 488 -6.48 18.43 -7.65
C ASN A 488 -6.77 19.32 -6.44
N ALA A 489 -8.01 19.34 -6.00
CA ALA A 489 -8.45 20.17 -4.88
C ALA A 489 -8.99 19.28 -3.75
N VAL A 490 -8.79 19.72 -2.49
CA VAL A 490 -9.38 19.08 -1.29
C VAL A 490 -10.89 19.25 -1.24
N GLY A 491 -11.35 20.34 -1.82
CA GLY A 491 -12.73 20.71 -1.96
C GLY A 491 -12.83 21.94 -2.84
N VAL A 492 -13.91 22.06 -3.57
CA VAL A 492 -14.24 23.23 -4.37
C VAL A 492 -15.46 23.87 -3.70
N ASN A 493 -15.30 25.08 -3.16
CA ASN A 493 -16.42 25.91 -2.71
C ASN A 493 -16.67 26.96 -3.79
N ALA A 494 -17.75 26.81 -4.52
CA ALA A 494 -18.12 27.69 -5.61
C ALA A 494 -19.61 28.05 -5.50
N ASP A 495 -19.94 29.32 -5.75
CA ASP A 495 -21.34 29.75 -5.79
C ASP A 495 -22.09 29.13 -6.97
N TRP A 496 -21.38 28.83 -8.04
CA TRP A 496 -21.90 28.12 -9.22
C TRP A 496 -20.79 27.42 -10.00
N ILE A 497 -21.13 26.34 -10.70
CA ILE A 497 -20.22 25.61 -11.59
C ILE A 497 -20.83 25.60 -12.98
N ASN A 498 -20.10 26.14 -13.96
CA ASN A 498 -20.45 26.06 -15.38
C ASN A 498 -19.51 25.06 -16.06
N ALA A 499 -20.00 23.85 -16.30
CA ALA A 499 -19.23 22.76 -16.87
C ALA A 499 -19.97 22.16 -18.07
N GLY A 500 -19.24 21.70 -19.08
CA GLY A 500 -19.79 20.94 -20.20
C GLY A 500 -20.32 19.57 -19.76
N ALA A 501 -19.63 18.95 -18.83
CA ALA A 501 -20.07 17.73 -18.15
C ALA A 501 -19.52 17.68 -16.71
N ILE A 502 -20.31 17.11 -15.80
CA ILE A 502 -19.87 16.78 -14.45
C ILE A 502 -20.07 15.28 -14.28
N THR A 503 -19.01 14.55 -13.98
CA THR A 503 -19.08 13.11 -13.75
C THR A 503 -18.43 12.78 -12.41
N VAL A 504 -19.15 12.06 -11.58
CA VAL A 504 -18.66 11.48 -10.32
C VAL A 504 -18.64 9.98 -10.51
N THR A 505 -17.47 9.39 -10.32
CA THR A 505 -17.28 7.94 -10.45
C THR A 505 -16.96 7.32 -9.10
N ASP A 506 -17.31 6.05 -8.95
CA ASP A 506 -16.83 5.20 -7.87
C ASP A 506 -15.35 4.81 -8.09
N THR A 507 -14.77 4.14 -7.13
CA THR A 507 -13.37 3.69 -7.13
C THR A 507 -13.04 2.69 -8.25
N ASP A 508 -14.05 1.97 -8.77
CA ASP A 508 -13.93 1.06 -9.93
C ASP A 508 -14.16 1.77 -11.27
N GLY A 509 -14.41 3.09 -11.28
CA GLY A 509 -14.68 3.88 -12.47
C GLY A 509 -16.15 3.89 -12.91
N SER A 510 -17.05 3.23 -12.17
CA SER A 510 -18.48 3.25 -12.46
C SER A 510 -19.09 4.63 -12.18
N ILE A 511 -19.92 5.13 -13.09
CA ILE A 511 -20.53 6.45 -12.95
C ILE A 511 -21.66 6.38 -11.89
N ILE A 512 -21.50 7.14 -10.81
CA ILE A 512 -22.52 7.30 -9.75
C ILE A 512 -23.50 8.43 -10.13
N PHE A 513 -22.94 9.54 -10.61
CA PHE A 513 -23.71 10.72 -10.99
C PHE A 513 -23.03 11.37 -12.20
N SER A 514 -23.81 11.73 -13.20
CA SER A 514 -23.29 12.60 -14.24
C SER A 514 -24.37 13.57 -14.75
N VAL A 515 -23.91 14.76 -15.12
CA VAL A 515 -24.69 15.76 -15.85
C VAL A 515 -24.00 15.98 -17.18
N ASP A 516 -24.70 15.74 -18.26
CA ASP A 516 -24.23 15.96 -19.62
C ASP A 516 -25.06 17.11 -20.24
N MET A 517 -24.40 18.22 -20.49
CA MET A 517 -25.06 19.42 -21.02
C MET A 517 -25.35 19.30 -22.51
N ASP A 518 -24.60 18.50 -23.26
CA ASP A 518 -24.81 18.30 -24.69
C ASP A 518 -26.07 17.47 -24.95
N THR A 519 -26.25 16.40 -24.21
CA THR A 519 -27.44 15.54 -24.29
C THR A 519 -28.59 16.03 -23.41
N LYS A 520 -28.34 17.03 -22.53
CA LYS A 520 -29.29 17.55 -21.52
C LYS A 520 -29.83 16.46 -20.62
N SER A 521 -28.96 15.53 -20.26
CA SER A 521 -29.33 14.39 -19.41
C SER A 521 -28.65 14.46 -18.05
N VAL A 522 -29.30 13.91 -17.05
CA VAL A 522 -28.75 13.66 -15.72
C VAL A 522 -28.84 12.16 -15.48
N TYR A 523 -27.70 11.55 -15.20
CA TYR A 523 -27.62 10.15 -14.80
C TYR A 523 -27.39 10.08 -13.29
N LEU A 524 -28.15 9.20 -12.63
CA LEU A 524 -27.98 8.81 -11.25
C LEU A 524 -28.00 7.28 -11.20
N ASP A 525 -26.97 6.69 -10.61
CA ASP A 525 -26.99 5.24 -10.37
C ASP A 525 -28.13 4.88 -9.43
N GLY A 526 -28.82 3.77 -9.72
CA GLY A 526 -29.99 3.33 -8.95
C GLY A 526 -29.66 2.92 -7.51
N SER A 527 -28.38 2.68 -7.18
CA SER A 527 -27.89 2.40 -5.83
C SER A 527 -27.68 3.66 -5.00
N VAL A 528 -27.65 4.85 -5.62
CA VAL A 528 -27.45 6.13 -4.93
C VAL A 528 -28.56 6.34 -3.90
N GLN A 529 -28.18 6.65 -2.65
CA GLN A 529 -29.11 6.93 -1.58
C GLN A 529 -29.66 8.36 -1.70
N ILE A 530 -30.96 8.48 -1.72
CA ILE A 530 -31.68 9.77 -1.62
C ILE A 530 -32.22 9.93 -0.19
N GLY A 531 -32.63 11.15 0.17
CA GLY A 531 -33.04 11.50 1.54
C GLY A 531 -33.83 10.40 2.24
N GLY A 532 -33.47 10.10 3.51
CA GLY A 532 -34.06 9.04 4.32
C GLY A 532 -33.34 7.68 4.26
N GLY A 533 -32.17 7.59 3.61
CA GLY A 533 -31.29 6.39 3.63
C GLY A 533 -31.75 5.24 2.72
N LYS A 534 -32.69 5.49 1.80
CA LYS A 534 -33.12 4.51 0.81
C LYS A 534 -32.42 4.79 -0.53
N SER A 535 -32.04 3.75 -1.26
CA SER A 535 -31.55 3.90 -2.61
C SER A 535 -32.66 4.37 -3.56
N LEU A 536 -32.28 4.95 -4.69
CA LEU A 536 -33.22 5.36 -5.73
C LEU A 536 -34.08 4.18 -6.15
N ASN A 537 -33.51 3.01 -6.36
CA ASN A 537 -34.20 1.78 -6.72
C ASN A 537 -35.19 1.34 -5.63
N GLN A 538 -34.81 1.38 -4.35
CA GLN A 538 -35.70 1.04 -3.24
C GLN A 538 -36.85 2.03 -3.12
N THR A 539 -36.60 3.30 -3.37
CA THR A 539 -37.62 4.33 -3.34
C THR A 539 -38.66 4.10 -4.43
N PHE A 540 -38.25 3.82 -5.66
CA PHE A 540 -39.16 3.50 -6.75
C PHE A 540 -39.93 2.19 -6.51
N ALA A 541 -39.23 1.16 -5.99
CA ALA A 541 -39.89 -0.10 -5.63
C ALA A 541 -40.98 0.10 -4.58
N ASN A 542 -40.73 0.90 -3.54
CA ASN A 542 -41.73 1.21 -2.52
C ASN A 542 -42.91 1.97 -3.09
N TYR A 543 -42.70 3.00 -3.91
CA TYR A 543 -43.79 3.73 -4.56
C TYR A 543 -44.62 2.83 -5.48
N LEU A 544 -43.96 1.91 -6.19
CA LEU A 544 -44.67 0.94 -7.05
C LEU A 544 -45.54 -0.01 -6.20
N GLN A 545 -45.00 -0.47 -5.05
CA GLN A 545 -45.76 -1.33 -4.14
C GLN A 545 -46.94 -0.58 -3.51
N GLU A 546 -46.72 0.64 -3.00
CA GLU A 546 -47.80 1.49 -2.46
C GLU A 546 -48.89 1.76 -3.50
N SER A 547 -48.53 1.96 -4.75
CA SER A 547 -49.48 2.16 -5.86
C SER A 547 -50.27 0.90 -6.15
N LYS A 548 -49.64 -0.28 -6.10
CA LYS A 548 -50.35 -1.57 -6.23
C LYS A 548 -51.29 -1.81 -5.07
N ASP A 549 -50.83 -1.62 -3.84
CA ASP A 549 -51.65 -1.82 -2.64
C ASP A 549 -52.87 -0.89 -2.64
N TYR A 550 -52.71 0.37 -3.08
CA TYR A 550 -53.80 1.31 -3.27
C TYR A 550 -54.80 0.82 -4.34
N SER A 551 -54.29 0.33 -5.46
CA SER A 551 -55.14 -0.19 -6.56
C SER A 551 -55.88 -1.46 -6.13
N ASP A 552 -55.19 -2.38 -5.44
CA ASP A 552 -55.78 -3.62 -4.94
C ASP A 552 -56.82 -3.35 -3.85
N GLY A 553 -56.56 -2.39 -2.94
CA GLY A 553 -57.54 -1.91 -1.97
C GLY A 553 -58.81 -1.34 -2.61
N LYS A 554 -58.64 -0.51 -3.65
CA LYS A 554 -59.76 0.04 -4.41
C LYS A 554 -60.56 -1.02 -5.15
N LEU A 555 -59.90 -2.04 -5.71
CA LEU A 555 -60.56 -3.18 -6.34
C LEU A 555 -61.36 -4.02 -5.34
N SER A 556 -60.78 -4.24 -4.13
CA SER A 556 -61.46 -4.94 -3.04
C SER A 556 -62.71 -4.20 -2.56
N ASP A 557 -62.61 -2.88 -2.32
CA ASP A 557 -63.72 -2.01 -1.94
C ASP A 557 -64.86 -2.05 -2.99
N TYR A 558 -64.49 -2.06 -4.28
CA TYR A 558 -65.43 -2.13 -5.36
C TYR A 558 -66.14 -3.51 -5.42
N ALA A 559 -65.35 -4.58 -5.23
CA ALA A 559 -65.86 -5.94 -5.19
C ALA A 559 -66.83 -6.14 -4.01
N GLU A 560 -66.57 -5.64 -2.81
CA GLU A 560 -67.47 -5.66 -1.65
C GLU A 560 -68.73 -4.85 -1.91
N THR A 561 -68.62 -3.70 -2.56
CA THR A 561 -69.76 -2.85 -2.91
C THR A 561 -70.68 -3.55 -3.91
N VAL A 562 -70.10 -4.28 -4.87
CA VAL A 562 -70.94 -5.00 -5.89
C VAL A 562 -71.54 -6.28 -5.31
N THR A 563 -70.81 -7.02 -4.45
CA THR A 563 -71.36 -8.25 -3.83
C THR A 563 -72.33 -7.98 -2.69
N GLY A 564 -72.21 -6.82 -2.03
CA GLY A 564 -73.16 -6.38 -0.99
C GLY A 564 -74.47 -5.80 -1.54
N SER A 565 -74.59 -5.61 -2.87
CA SER A 565 -75.77 -5.07 -3.55
C SER A 565 -76.62 -6.16 -4.24
N LEU A 566 -76.24 -7.44 -4.13
CA LEU A 566 -76.98 -8.62 -4.58
C LEU A 566 -77.57 -9.33 -3.37
#